data_d8a459fb9bf8a71a959d285bbd9515c4
#
_entry.id   d8a459fb9bf8a71a959d285bbd9515c4
#
_cell.length_a   1.000
_cell.length_b   1.000
_cell.length_c   1.000
_cell.angle_alpha   90.00
_cell.angle_beta   90.00
_cell.angle_gamma   90.00
#
_symmetry.space_group_name_H-M   'P 1'
#
loop_
_entity.id
_entity.type
_entity.pdbx_description
1 polymer ?
#
loop_
_entity_poly.entity_id
_entity_poly.type
_entity_poly.pdbx_seq_one_letter_code
_entity_poly.pdbx_strand_id
1 'polypeptide(L)'
;MSDVLGIVGSRSQPSSTRAAVEVALDAAETERGVDTEVLHLAEYDLDPADGRPLKDYTGDTAKALERIIDSSAYVIGTPVYRASYSGVLKNLLDMIPRGMWQADVAPLADSAVGLVGTGATPHHYLVVEKELAPVLSFFGAHLVGSGVYAHGDHYGDDSTLTDDTVRERLRTLGAATVDLHRAIDDSDALSELGPQF
;
A
#
# COMPACT_ATOMS: atom_id res chain seq x y z
N MET A 1 -10.06 -2.39 -13.57
CA MET A 1 -8.96 -3.22 -12.99
C MET A 1 -7.70 -2.40 -13.19
N SER A 2 -7.05 -2.00 -12.11
CA SER A 2 -5.76 -1.29 -12.17
C SER A 2 -4.61 -2.26 -12.02
N ASP A 3 -3.50 -2.03 -12.74
CA ASP A 3 -2.31 -2.86 -12.59
C ASP A 3 -1.64 -2.58 -11.23
N VAL A 4 -1.61 -1.30 -10.79
CA VAL A 4 -1.06 -0.89 -9.50
C VAL A 4 -2.04 -0.02 -8.73
N LEU A 5 -2.40 -0.43 -7.52
CA LEU A 5 -3.24 0.33 -6.60
C LEU A 5 -2.40 1.03 -5.53
N GLY A 6 -2.50 2.35 -5.46
CA GLY A 6 -1.96 3.12 -4.34
C GLY A 6 -2.95 3.17 -3.18
N ILE A 7 -2.62 2.56 -2.04
CA ILE A 7 -3.44 2.61 -0.83
C ILE A 7 -2.90 3.69 0.10
N VAL A 8 -3.70 4.72 0.36
CA VAL A 8 -3.33 5.84 1.23
C VAL A 8 -4.00 5.69 2.58
N GLY A 9 -3.26 5.18 3.57
CA GLY A 9 -3.70 4.93 4.94
C GLY A 9 -3.78 6.19 5.81
N SER A 10 -4.24 7.31 5.26
CA SER A 10 -4.41 8.60 5.93
C SER A 10 -5.87 9.04 5.91
N ARG A 11 -6.30 9.74 6.97
CA ARG A 11 -7.60 10.45 7.01
C ARG A 11 -7.46 11.96 6.79
N SER A 12 -6.23 12.46 6.60
CA SER A 12 -5.96 13.89 6.42
C SER A 12 -6.20 14.35 4.98
N GLN A 13 -6.72 15.57 4.83
CA GLN A 13 -6.84 16.29 3.57
C GLN A 13 -6.49 17.77 3.84
N PRO A 14 -5.38 18.30 3.28
CA PRO A 14 -4.40 17.64 2.40
C PRO A 14 -3.61 16.53 3.12
N SER A 15 -2.94 15.65 2.35
CA SER A 15 -2.26 14.48 2.86
C SER A 15 -0.87 14.30 2.24
N SER A 16 0.18 14.46 3.04
CA SER A 16 1.56 14.17 2.65
C SER A 16 1.76 12.70 2.25
N THR A 17 1.01 11.78 2.87
CA THR A 17 1.03 10.36 2.49
C THR A 17 0.47 10.16 1.08
N ARG A 18 -0.62 10.85 0.74
CA ARG A 18 -1.19 10.80 -0.61
C ARG A 18 -0.20 11.34 -1.63
N ALA A 19 0.39 12.52 -1.39
CA ALA A 19 1.36 13.12 -2.29
C ALA A 19 2.57 12.20 -2.55
N ALA A 20 3.05 11.50 -1.53
CA ALA A 20 4.15 10.55 -1.69
C ALA A 20 3.74 9.30 -2.50
N VAL A 21 2.57 8.72 -2.24
CA VAL A 21 2.05 7.58 -3.00
C VAL A 21 1.82 7.95 -4.47
N GLU A 22 1.24 9.11 -4.74
CA GLU A 22 0.99 9.59 -6.12
C GLU A 22 2.29 9.75 -6.93
N VAL A 23 3.41 10.18 -6.31
CA VAL A 23 4.72 10.24 -6.98
C VAL A 23 5.20 8.84 -7.40
N ALA A 24 5.00 7.83 -6.58
CA ALA A 24 5.37 6.46 -6.94
C ALA A 24 4.47 5.91 -8.05
N LEU A 25 3.17 6.17 -7.99
CA LEU A 25 2.22 5.75 -9.02
C LEU A 25 2.48 6.45 -10.37
N ASP A 26 2.76 7.75 -10.36
CA ASP A 26 3.13 8.49 -11.57
C ASP A 26 4.35 7.87 -12.28
N ALA A 27 5.34 7.42 -11.52
CA ALA A 27 6.50 6.72 -12.09
C ALA A 27 6.14 5.32 -12.61
N ALA A 28 5.29 4.57 -11.91
CA ALA A 28 4.77 3.29 -12.41
C ALA A 28 4.07 3.47 -13.76
N GLU A 29 3.21 4.47 -13.86
CA GLU A 29 2.47 4.80 -15.08
C GLU A 29 3.39 5.28 -16.21
N THR A 30 4.20 6.32 -15.94
CA THR A 30 4.99 6.99 -16.98
C THR A 30 6.24 6.20 -17.42
N GLU A 31 6.87 5.44 -16.53
CA GLU A 31 8.09 4.71 -16.81
C GLU A 31 7.86 3.23 -17.14
N ARG A 32 6.74 2.65 -16.73
CA ARG A 32 6.44 1.24 -16.94
C ARG A 32 5.18 0.97 -17.76
N GLY A 33 4.38 2.02 -18.05
CA GLY A 33 3.22 1.95 -18.94
C GLY A 33 2.09 1.09 -18.40
N VAL A 34 1.84 1.15 -17.08
CA VAL A 34 0.75 0.43 -16.41
C VAL A 34 -0.35 1.39 -15.98
N ASP A 35 -1.56 0.88 -15.81
CA ASP A 35 -2.69 1.66 -15.28
C ASP A 35 -2.61 1.73 -13.74
N THR A 36 -2.78 2.93 -13.18
CA THR A 36 -2.72 3.17 -11.74
C THR A 36 -4.02 3.78 -11.20
N GLU A 37 -4.33 3.48 -9.94
CA GLU A 37 -5.43 4.09 -9.21
C GLU A 37 -5.03 4.42 -7.76
N VAL A 38 -5.71 5.39 -7.14
CA VAL A 38 -5.52 5.76 -5.73
C VAL A 38 -6.76 5.38 -4.91
N LEU A 39 -6.57 4.59 -3.87
CA LEU A 39 -7.55 4.33 -2.81
C LEU A 39 -7.17 5.15 -1.57
N HIS A 40 -7.72 6.35 -1.42
CA HIS A 40 -7.46 7.21 -0.25
C HIS A 40 -8.50 6.97 0.83
N LEU A 41 -8.09 6.42 1.98
CA LEU A 41 -9.01 6.03 3.07
C LEU A 41 -9.74 7.21 3.75
N ALA A 42 -9.39 8.46 3.43
CA ALA A 42 -10.16 9.63 3.84
C ALA A 42 -11.48 9.78 3.06
N GLU A 43 -11.60 9.14 1.91
CA GLU A 43 -12.75 9.22 0.98
C GLU A 43 -13.76 8.09 1.21
N TYR A 44 -13.48 7.17 2.16
CA TYR A 44 -14.29 5.99 2.45
C TYR A 44 -14.73 5.96 3.91
N ASP A 45 -15.99 5.67 4.15
CA ASP A 45 -16.53 5.38 5.49
C ASP A 45 -16.47 3.86 5.71
N LEU A 46 -15.31 3.40 6.21
CA LEU A 46 -15.05 1.98 6.41
C LEU A 46 -15.72 1.48 7.69
N ASP A 47 -16.41 0.35 7.60
CA ASP A 47 -16.85 -0.41 8.76
C ASP A 47 -15.65 -0.79 9.65
N PRO A 48 -15.83 -0.96 10.95
CA PRO A 48 -14.85 -1.64 11.80
C PRO A 48 -14.67 -3.10 11.37
N ALA A 49 -13.42 -3.55 11.33
CA ALA A 49 -13.11 -4.95 11.07
C ALA A 49 -13.64 -5.81 12.25
N ASP A 50 -14.57 -6.71 11.98
CA ASP A 50 -15.20 -7.59 12.97
C ASP A 50 -15.08 -9.08 12.60
N GLY A 51 -14.35 -9.39 11.53
CA GLY A 51 -14.11 -10.75 11.08
C GLY A 51 -15.25 -11.37 10.28
N ARG A 52 -16.26 -10.60 9.86
CA ARG A 52 -17.31 -11.10 8.96
C ARG A 52 -16.76 -11.54 7.61
N PRO A 53 -17.43 -12.45 6.89
CA PRO A 53 -17.06 -12.82 5.52
C PRO A 53 -17.09 -11.62 4.57
N LEU A 54 -16.25 -11.65 3.53
CA LEU A 54 -16.15 -10.59 2.52
C LEU A 54 -17.51 -10.18 1.92
N LYS A 55 -18.36 -11.14 1.61
CA LYS A 55 -19.68 -10.94 1.00
C LYS A 55 -20.68 -10.15 1.88
N ASP A 56 -20.39 -10.03 3.17
CA ASP A 56 -21.26 -9.36 4.14
C ASP A 56 -20.90 -7.88 4.36
N TYR A 57 -19.80 -7.40 3.73
CA TYR A 57 -19.49 -5.99 3.68
C TYR A 57 -20.31 -5.29 2.60
N THR A 58 -20.70 -4.04 2.87
CA THR A 58 -21.50 -3.22 1.95
C THR A 58 -20.95 -1.79 1.87
N GLY A 59 -21.53 -0.95 1.02
CA GLY A 59 -21.19 0.47 0.94
C GLY A 59 -19.74 0.72 0.56
N ASP A 60 -19.10 1.66 1.24
CA ASP A 60 -17.72 2.06 0.93
C ASP A 60 -16.69 1.00 1.32
N THR A 61 -16.97 0.19 2.33
CA THR A 61 -16.11 -0.94 2.72
C THR A 61 -16.04 -1.98 1.60
N ALA A 62 -17.19 -2.39 1.05
CA ALA A 62 -17.23 -3.34 -0.07
C ALA A 62 -16.48 -2.78 -1.30
N LYS A 63 -16.70 -1.50 -1.66
CA LYS A 63 -16.00 -0.86 -2.78
C LYS A 63 -14.49 -0.81 -2.59
N ALA A 64 -14.02 -0.50 -1.36
CA ALA A 64 -12.59 -0.47 -1.07
C ALA A 64 -11.95 -1.86 -1.21
N LEU A 65 -12.61 -2.90 -0.69
CA LEU A 65 -12.16 -4.29 -0.79
C LEU A 65 -12.18 -4.81 -2.24
N GLU A 66 -13.22 -4.47 -3.02
CA GLU A 66 -13.31 -4.81 -4.45
C GLU A 66 -12.14 -4.23 -5.25
N ARG A 67 -11.79 -2.95 -5.03
CA ARG A 67 -10.63 -2.34 -5.69
C ARG A 67 -9.31 -3.03 -5.35
N ILE A 68 -9.15 -3.51 -4.11
CA ILE A 68 -7.97 -4.28 -3.70
C ILE A 68 -7.95 -5.64 -4.40
N ILE A 69 -9.09 -6.33 -4.48
CA ILE A 69 -9.19 -7.63 -5.15
C ILE A 69 -8.94 -7.52 -6.66
N ASP A 70 -9.34 -6.43 -7.27
CA ASP A 70 -9.21 -6.20 -8.71
C ASP A 70 -7.84 -5.65 -9.14
N SER A 71 -6.90 -5.49 -8.21
CA SER A 71 -5.55 -4.96 -8.48
C SER A 71 -4.48 -6.05 -8.35
N SER A 72 -3.37 -5.90 -9.09
CA SER A 72 -2.32 -6.92 -9.18
C SER A 72 -1.08 -6.59 -8.34
N ALA A 73 -0.79 -5.30 -8.15
CA ALA A 73 0.33 -4.82 -7.33
C ALA A 73 -0.07 -3.58 -6.53
N TYR A 74 0.73 -3.24 -5.51
CA TYR A 74 0.32 -2.19 -4.56
C TYR A 74 1.46 -1.25 -4.19
N VAL A 75 1.14 0.03 -4.00
CA VAL A 75 1.97 0.99 -3.26
C VAL A 75 1.18 1.40 -2.02
N ILE A 76 1.63 0.95 -0.84
CA ILE A 76 0.91 1.18 0.42
C ILE A 76 1.60 2.27 1.23
N GLY A 77 0.90 3.40 1.41
CA GLY A 77 1.38 4.54 2.17
C GLY A 77 0.65 4.71 3.52
N THR A 78 1.40 5.04 4.57
CA THR A 78 0.84 5.28 5.91
C THR A 78 1.51 6.46 6.60
N PRO A 79 0.73 7.33 7.28
CA PRO A 79 1.32 8.21 8.27
C PRO A 79 1.74 7.40 9.50
N VAL A 80 2.81 7.85 10.16
CA VAL A 80 3.29 7.23 11.40
C VAL A 80 2.64 7.90 12.61
N TYR A 81 1.88 7.13 13.37
CA TYR A 81 1.28 7.54 14.63
C TYR A 81 1.73 6.64 15.77
N ARG A 82 2.32 7.23 16.82
CA ARG A 82 2.76 6.48 18.02
C ARG A 82 3.68 5.30 17.68
N ALA A 83 4.65 5.55 16.80
CA ALA A 83 5.66 4.58 16.35
C ALA A 83 5.09 3.36 15.58
N SER A 84 3.90 3.47 15.00
CA SER A 84 3.31 2.43 14.15
C SER A 84 2.54 3.05 12.99
N TYR A 85 2.07 2.23 12.05
CA TYR A 85 1.19 2.67 10.96
C TYR A 85 -0.20 3.04 11.48
N SER A 86 -0.99 3.73 10.66
CA SER A 86 -2.27 4.29 11.07
C SER A 86 -3.31 3.21 11.42
N GLY A 87 -4.18 3.50 12.38
CA GLY A 87 -5.29 2.63 12.76
C GLY A 87 -6.30 2.40 11.63
N VAL A 88 -6.50 3.40 10.73
CA VAL A 88 -7.39 3.22 9.59
C VAL A 88 -6.82 2.24 8.56
N LEU A 89 -5.50 2.25 8.34
CA LEU A 89 -4.85 1.25 7.50
C LEU A 89 -4.93 -0.14 8.14
N LYS A 90 -4.70 -0.23 9.46
CA LYS A 90 -4.85 -1.51 10.18
C LYS A 90 -6.25 -2.07 10.04
N ASN A 91 -7.28 -1.23 10.22
CA ASN A 91 -8.68 -1.62 10.07
C ASN A 91 -8.95 -2.17 8.66
N LEU A 92 -8.45 -1.53 7.60
CA LEU A 92 -8.58 -2.05 6.24
C LEU A 92 -7.86 -3.40 6.07
N LEU A 93 -6.60 -3.51 6.53
CA LEU A 93 -5.81 -4.75 6.41
C LEU A 93 -6.48 -5.93 7.12
N ASP A 94 -7.17 -5.70 8.25
CA ASP A 94 -7.89 -6.74 8.98
C ASP A 94 -9.13 -7.27 8.25
N MET A 95 -9.61 -6.58 7.21
CA MET A 95 -10.75 -6.99 6.38
C MET A 95 -10.33 -7.67 5.07
N ILE A 96 -9.04 -7.58 4.67
CA ILE A 96 -8.56 -8.18 3.42
C ILE A 96 -8.51 -9.70 3.57
N PRO A 97 -9.15 -10.47 2.65
CA PRO A 97 -9.17 -11.92 2.72
C PRO A 97 -7.80 -12.55 2.40
N ARG A 98 -7.58 -13.76 2.92
CA ARG A 98 -6.35 -14.54 2.73
C ARG A 98 -6.60 -15.91 2.08
N GLY A 99 -7.66 -16.07 1.29
CA GLY A 99 -7.98 -17.35 0.67
C GLY A 99 -8.50 -18.41 1.67
N MET A 100 -9.07 -17.98 2.81
CA MET A 100 -9.58 -18.88 3.85
C MET A 100 -11.11 -18.74 3.95
N TRP A 101 -11.66 -19.03 5.12
CA TRP A 101 -13.12 -18.96 5.41
C TRP A 101 -13.79 -17.61 5.09
N GLN A 102 -13.01 -16.51 4.98
CA GLN A 102 -13.54 -15.18 4.65
C GLN A 102 -13.97 -15.07 3.18
N ALA A 103 -13.17 -15.60 2.26
CA ALA A 103 -13.42 -15.68 0.83
C ALA A 103 -12.34 -16.53 0.15
N ASP A 104 -12.64 -17.11 -1.02
CA ASP A 104 -11.69 -17.90 -1.82
C ASP A 104 -10.74 -17.01 -2.67
N VAL A 105 -10.38 -15.84 -2.14
CA VAL A 105 -9.45 -14.90 -2.76
C VAL A 105 -8.41 -14.41 -1.75
N ALA A 106 -7.21 -14.18 -2.21
CA ALA A 106 -6.09 -13.68 -1.42
C ALA A 106 -5.31 -12.61 -2.21
N PRO A 107 -5.85 -11.37 -2.33
CA PRO A 107 -5.33 -10.37 -3.26
C PRO A 107 -3.89 -9.91 -2.98
N LEU A 108 -3.43 -10.05 -1.75
CA LEU A 108 -2.06 -9.69 -1.38
C LEU A 108 -1.08 -10.88 -1.44
N ALA A 109 -1.56 -12.13 -1.59
CA ALA A 109 -0.66 -13.27 -1.75
C ALA A 109 0.03 -13.18 -3.12
N ASP A 110 1.34 -13.43 -3.10
CA ASP A 110 2.22 -13.36 -4.29
C ASP A 110 2.15 -12.04 -5.07
N SER A 111 1.66 -10.97 -4.42
CA SER A 111 1.62 -9.63 -5.01
C SER A 111 2.90 -8.83 -4.71
N ALA A 112 3.29 -7.93 -5.63
CA ALA A 112 4.37 -6.96 -5.39
C ALA A 112 3.85 -5.76 -4.59
N VAL A 113 4.56 -5.38 -3.51
CA VAL A 113 4.17 -4.24 -2.67
C VAL A 113 5.33 -3.29 -2.40
N GLY A 114 5.18 -2.04 -2.82
CA GLY A 114 6.03 -0.91 -2.41
C GLY A 114 5.49 -0.24 -1.15
N LEU A 115 6.37 0.17 -0.23
CA LEU A 115 5.98 0.73 1.06
C LEU A 115 6.39 2.20 1.20
N VAL A 116 5.47 3.04 1.69
CA VAL A 116 5.69 4.46 1.95
C VAL A 116 5.28 4.80 3.39
N GLY A 117 6.22 5.36 4.16
CA GLY A 117 5.94 5.93 5.46
C GLY A 117 6.03 7.45 5.45
N THR A 118 5.14 8.15 6.14
CA THR A 118 5.22 9.59 6.33
C THR A 118 5.11 9.96 7.81
N GLY A 119 5.87 10.96 8.25
CA GLY A 119 5.85 11.40 9.64
C GLY A 119 6.29 12.85 9.81
N ALA A 120 6.13 13.39 11.01
CA ALA A 120 6.53 14.76 11.31
C ALA A 120 8.06 14.93 11.42
N THR A 121 8.77 13.88 11.84
CA THR A 121 10.21 13.92 12.15
C THR A 121 10.94 12.71 11.56
N PRO A 122 12.29 12.76 11.40
CA PRO A 122 13.05 11.62 10.85
C PRO A 122 13.12 10.39 11.78
N HIS A 123 12.73 10.48 13.05
CA HIS A 123 12.96 9.43 14.06
C HIS A 123 12.17 8.12 13.82
N HIS A 124 11.17 8.13 12.95
CA HIS A 124 10.25 6.98 12.75
C HIS A 124 10.48 6.23 11.43
N TYR A 125 11.63 6.39 10.79
CA TYR A 125 11.91 5.81 9.48
C TYR A 125 11.80 4.27 9.44
N LEU A 126 12.03 3.59 10.57
CA LEU A 126 11.94 2.13 10.66
C LEU A 126 10.50 1.58 10.75
N VAL A 127 9.47 2.43 10.91
CA VAL A 127 8.09 1.96 11.09
C VAL A 127 7.62 1.13 9.89
N VAL A 128 8.00 1.52 8.68
CA VAL A 128 7.62 0.78 7.45
C VAL A 128 8.17 -0.64 7.49
N GLU A 129 9.45 -0.80 7.88
CA GLU A 129 10.12 -2.10 7.89
C GLU A 129 9.78 -2.96 9.12
N LYS A 130 9.54 -2.34 10.27
CA LYS A 130 9.37 -3.06 11.55
C LYS A 130 7.93 -3.29 11.93
N GLU A 131 7.00 -2.45 11.47
CA GLU A 131 5.59 -2.51 11.84
C GLU A 131 4.71 -2.94 10.68
N LEU A 132 4.87 -2.34 9.49
CA LEU A 132 4.00 -2.62 8.34
C LEU A 132 4.46 -3.84 7.52
N ALA A 133 5.75 -3.93 7.21
CA ALA A 133 6.28 -5.03 6.40
C ALA A 133 5.98 -6.43 6.96
N PRO A 134 6.07 -6.71 8.28
CA PRO A 134 5.70 -8.01 8.83
C PRO A 134 4.23 -8.38 8.60
N VAL A 135 3.33 -7.39 8.63
CA VAL A 135 1.90 -7.63 8.37
C VAL A 135 1.68 -8.04 6.92
N LEU A 136 2.35 -7.38 5.97
CA LEU A 136 2.21 -7.72 4.55
C LEU A 136 2.91 -9.04 4.21
N SER A 137 4.03 -9.34 4.85
CA SER A 137 4.66 -10.66 4.75
C SER A 137 3.75 -11.78 5.26
N PHE A 138 2.91 -11.50 6.28
CA PHE A 138 1.91 -12.46 6.76
C PHE A 138 0.83 -12.75 5.71
N PHE A 139 0.54 -11.82 4.80
CA PHE A 139 -0.34 -12.06 3.65
C PHE A 139 0.33 -12.84 2.51
N GLY A 140 1.65 -13.03 2.55
CA GLY A 140 2.42 -13.63 1.46
C GLY A 140 2.86 -12.64 0.38
N ALA A 141 2.82 -11.34 0.66
CA ALA A 141 3.24 -10.32 -0.30
C ALA A 141 4.77 -10.27 -0.46
N HIS A 142 5.23 -10.01 -1.67
CA HIS A 142 6.63 -9.70 -1.99
C HIS A 142 6.89 -8.21 -1.84
N LEU A 143 7.83 -7.84 -0.97
CA LEU A 143 8.10 -6.44 -0.69
C LEU A 143 9.27 -5.90 -1.54
N VAL A 144 9.10 -4.70 -2.09
CA VAL A 144 10.17 -4.00 -2.80
C VAL A 144 11.17 -3.45 -1.79
N GLY A 145 12.25 -4.14 -1.57
CA GLY A 145 13.39 -3.68 -0.77
C GLY A 145 13.02 -2.95 0.53
N SER A 146 13.76 -1.90 0.86
CA SER A 146 13.41 -0.96 1.93
C SER A 146 12.35 0.01 1.43
N GLY A 147 11.32 0.26 2.21
CA GLY A 147 10.33 1.29 1.91
C GLY A 147 10.93 2.70 1.85
N VAL A 148 10.17 3.67 1.39
CA VAL A 148 10.56 5.09 1.39
C VAL A 148 9.88 5.80 2.57
N TYR A 149 10.68 6.51 3.37
CA TYR A 149 10.17 7.34 4.46
C TYR A 149 10.39 8.82 4.16
N ALA A 150 9.32 9.61 4.27
CA ALA A 150 9.37 11.05 4.15
C ALA A 150 8.86 11.74 5.42
N HIS A 151 9.48 12.85 5.82
CA HIS A 151 9.07 13.58 7.03
C HIS A 151 8.77 15.06 6.72
N GLY A 152 8.29 15.80 7.71
CA GLY A 152 7.78 17.16 7.53
C GLY A 152 8.67 18.09 6.70
N ASP A 153 9.99 18.03 6.90
CA ASP A 153 10.94 18.92 6.19
C ASP A 153 11.03 18.63 4.66
N HIS A 154 10.48 17.51 4.20
CA HIS A 154 10.44 17.16 2.77
C HIS A 154 9.23 17.73 2.04
N TYR A 155 8.31 18.39 2.78
CA TYR A 155 7.05 18.91 2.24
C TYR A 155 6.93 20.42 2.44
N GLY A 156 6.25 21.07 1.51
CA GLY A 156 5.77 22.44 1.68
C GLY A 156 4.53 22.51 2.61
N ASP A 157 4.10 23.72 2.92
CA ASP A 157 2.97 24.00 3.82
C ASP A 157 1.62 23.38 3.34
N ASP A 158 1.48 23.14 2.05
CA ASP A 158 0.32 22.54 1.39
C ASP A 158 0.40 20.99 1.28
N SER A 159 1.36 20.36 1.95
CA SER A 159 1.69 18.94 1.83
C SER A 159 2.24 18.51 0.46
N THR A 160 2.66 19.45 -0.39
CA THR A 160 3.35 19.14 -1.63
C THR A 160 4.77 18.64 -1.34
N LEU A 161 5.16 17.50 -1.92
CA LEU A 161 6.52 16.97 -1.79
C LEU A 161 7.51 17.88 -2.54
N THR A 162 8.47 18.47 -1.82
CA THR A 162 9.44 19.43 -2.35
C THR A 162 10.87 18.90 -2.41
N ASP A 163 11.19 17.84 -1.66
CA ASP A 163 12.53 17.23 -1.64
C ASP A 163 12.74 16.32 -2.85
N ASP A 164 13.70 16.69 -3.71
CA ASP A 164 13.99 15.95 -4.94
C ASP A 164 14.61 14.56 -4.69
N THR A 165 15.35 14.39 -3.60
CA THR A 165 15.96 13.09 -3.25
C THR A 165 14.88 12.09 -2.84
N VAL A 166 13.93 12.50 -2.02
CA VAL A 166 12.80 11.67 -1.63
C VAL A 166 11.89 11.40 -2.83
N ARG A 167 11.67 12.40 -3.68
CA ARG A 167 10.90 12.25 -4.92
C ARG A 167 11.50 11.16 -5.81
N GLU A 168 12.81 11.19 -6.06
CA GLU A 168 13.49 10.19 -6.89
C GLU A 168 13.44 8.78 -6.28
N ARG A 169 13.53 8.66 -4.95
CA ARG A 169 13.35 7.37 -4.27
C ARG A 169 11.93 6.82 -4.42
N LEU A 170 10.91 7.67 -4.35
CA LEU A 170 9.52 7.28 -4.58
C LEU A 170 9.27 6.86 -6.03
N ARG A 171 9.85 7.58 -7.01
CA ARG A 171 9.81 7.16 -8.42
C ARG A 171 10.44 5.79 -8.62
N THR A 172 11.62 5.58 -8.05
CA THR A 172 12.30 4.28 -8.08
C THR A 172 11.44 3.18 -7.43
N LEU A 173 10.78 3.47 -6.30
CA LEU A 173 9.89 2.51 -5.63
C LEU A 173 8.71 2.12 -6.52
N GLY A 174 8.05 3.09 -7.17
CA GLY A 174 6.94 2.82 -8.08
C GLY A 174 7.34 1.94 -9.26
N ALA A 175 8.43 2.32 -9.94
CA ALA A 175 8.97 1.52 -11.05
C ALA A 175 9.38 0.10 -10.61
N ALA A 176 10.05 -0.03 -9.46
CA ALA A 176 10.48 -1.32 -8.92
C ALA A 176 9.30 -2.20 -8.48
N THR A 177 8.16 -1.62 -8.06
CA THR A 177 6.95 -2.37 -7.73
C THR A 177 6.41 -3.08 -8.98
N VAL A 178 6.39 -2.39 -10.12
CA VAL A 178 5.97 -2.99 -11.40
C VAL A 178 6.96 -4.05 -11.88
N ASP A 179 8.27 -3.76 -11.77
CA ASP A 179 9.31 -4.71 -12.20
C ASP A 179 9.28 -5.99 -11.34
N LEU A 180 9.03 -5.87 -10.03
CA LEU A 180 8.85 -7.02 -9.14
C LEU A 180 7.59 -7.82 -9.49
N HIS A 181 6.46 -7.15 -9.74
CA HIS A 181 5.21 -7.80 -10.16
C HIS A 181 5.45 -8.64 -11.42
N ARG A 182 6.07 -8.08 -12.46
CA ARG A 182 6.41 -8.82 -13.69
C ARG A 182 7.33 -10.00 -13.42
N ALA A 183 8.31 -9.84 -12.53
CA ALA A 183 9.22 -10.93 -12.17
C ALA A 183 8.51 -12.06 -11.42
N ILE A 184 7.49 -11.77 -10.61
CA ILE A 184 6.64 -12.76 -9.94
C ILE A 184 5.82 -13.53 -10.97
N ASP A 185 5.16 -12.82 -11.89
CA ASP A 185 4.34 -13.43 -12.96
C ASP A 185 5.15 -14.33 -13.89
N ASP A 186 6.43 -13.99 -14.12
CA ASP A 186 7.34 -14.77 -14.96
C ASP A 186 8.05 -15.94 -14.23
N SER A 187 7.75 -16.17 -12.93
CA SER A 187 8.48 -17.12 -12.10
C SER A 187 7.57 -17.99 -11.24
N ASP A 188 7.43 -19.26 -11.60
CA ASP A 188 6.72 -20.28 -10.80
C ASP A 188 7.25 -20.31 -9.35
N ALA A 189 8.55 -20.16 -9.15
CA ALA A 189 9.16 -20.20 -7.82
C ALA A 189 8.78 -19.00 -6.92
N LEU A 190 8.46 -17.85 -7.49
CA LEU A 190 8.00 -16.69 -6.75
C LEU A 190 6.50 -16.72 -6.48
N SER A 191 5.71 -17.32 -7.37
CA SER A 191 4.25 -17.40 -7.26
C SER A 191 3.74 -18.66 -6.50
N GLU A 192 4.59 -19.66 -6.26
CA GLU A 192 4.22 -20.89 -5.54
C GLU A 192 4.57 -20.87 -4.04
N LEU A 193 5.32 -19.85 -3.57
CA LEU A 193 5.81 -19.86 -2.20
C LEU A 193 4.70 -19.56 -1.17
N GLY A 194 3.71 -18.76 -1.52
CA GLY A 194 2.51 -18.48 -0.74
C GLY A 194 2.65 -18.43 0.79
N PRO A 195 1.66 -17.98 1.54
CA PRO A 195 1.71 -18.05 3.00
C PRO A 195 1.64 -19.51 3.47
N GLN A 196 2.51 -19.87 4.40
CA GLN A 196 2.65 -21.26 4.90
C GLN A 196 1.42 -21.73 5.72
N PHE A 197 0.59 -20.80 6.24
CA PHE A 197 -0.58 -21.07 7.11
C PHE A 197 -1.76 -20.16 6.78
#